data_7ab7119822ce197f8e60054129a0a28e
#
_entry.id   7ab7119822ce197f8e60054129a0a28e
#
_cell.length_a   1.000
_cell.length_b   1.000
_cell.length_c   1.000
_cell.angle_alpha   90.00
_cell.angle_beta   90.00
_cell.angle_gamma   90.00
#
_symmetry.space_group_name_H-M   'P 1'
#
loop_
_entity.id
_entity.type
_entity.pdbx_description
1 polymer ?
#
loop_
_entity_poly.entity_id
_entity_poly.type
_entity_poly.pdbx_seq_one_letter_code
_entity_poly.pdbx_strand_id
1 'polypeptide(L)'
;MTLFIVLALTIFVLPKLFNLFQALDIQLPLSTKILLGSGDFLQKHWLQFFISAVVLFLIYKILNRIKIIRFYFNKISLSLPIFGKINKNRNLAVFARTLYTLLKSGMPLLESLDICIGVLPNEVYKRDLVIIRSIAERGEKVSQGLKKSSNNFPQIFYQMVAVGERTGALEESMRHLAQFYETEVDSSLKNLLIILEPVLLIFVGSIVAFVALSIITPIYQFTSGLKFR
;
A
#
# COMPACT_ATOMS: atom_id res chain seq x y z
N MET A 1 5.99 9.95 -18.09
CA MET A 1 5.95 10.90 -19.23
C MET A 1 4.53 11.14 -19.74
N THR A 2 3.75 10.12 -20.06
CA THR A 2 2.38 10.27 -20.61
C THR A 2 1.45 11.10 -19.73
N LEU A 3 1.45 10.89 -18.40
CA LEU A 3 0.63 11.66 -17.47
C LEU A 3 0.96 13.17 -17.47
N PHE A 4 2.24 13.50 -17.61
CA PHE A 4 2.70 14.90 -17.70
C PHE A 4 2.24 15.55 -18.99
N ILE A 5 2.27 14.85 -20.12
CA ILE A 5 1.77 15.34 -21.42
C ILE A 5 0.27 15.58 -21.36
N VAL A 6 -0.51 14.64 -20.79
CA VAL A 6 -1.97 14.80 -20.63
C VAL A 6 -2.28 15.99 -19.73
N LEU A 7 -1.54 16.16 -18.63
CA LEU A 7 -1.71 17.29 -17.72
C LEU A 7 -1.36 18.62 -18.38
N ALA A 8 -0.28 18.68 -19.15
CA ALA A 8 0.11 19.86 -19.91
C ALA A 8 -0.92 20.22 -20.98
N LEU A 9 -1.45 19.24 -21.72
CA LEU A 9 -2.53 19.46 -22.68
C LEU A 9 -3.79 19.98 -21.99
N THR A 10 -4.16 19.43 -20.84
CA THR A 10 -5.35 19.86 -20.10
C THR A 10 -5.20 21.29 -19.56
N ILE A 11 -4.00 21.68 -19.10
CA ILE A 11 -3.78 23.01 -18.50
C ILE A 11 -3.54 24.10 -19.57
N PHE A 12 -2.84 23.80 -20.67
CA PHE A 12 -2.41 24.82 -21.63
C PHE A 12 -3.24 24.86 -22.92
N VAL A 13 -3.68 23.71 -23.43
CA VAL A 13 -4.36 23.64 -24.73
C VAL A 13 -5.88 23.75 -24.57
N LEU A 14 -6.42 23.07 -23.60
CA LEU A 14 -7.87 23.02 -23.39
C LEU A 14 -8.52 24.39 -23.13
N PRO A 15 -7.95 25.30 -22.30
CA PRO A 15 -8.55 26.63 -22.08
C PRO A 15 -8.59 27.49 -23.36
N LYS A 16 -7.59 27.32 -24.23
CA LYS A 16 -7.58 28.05 -25.53
C LYS A 16 -8.68 27.57 -26.46
N LEU A 17 -8.91 26.25 -26.51
CA LEU A 17 -10.01 25.67 -27.27
C LEU A 17 -11.38 26.06 -26.69
N PHE A 18 -11.51 26.21 -25.37
CA PHE A 18 -12.74 26.63 -24.72
C PHE A 18 -13.17 28.01 -25.12
N ASN A 19 -12.24 28.97 -25.14
CA ASN A 19 -12.54 30.35 -25.57
C ASN A 19 -13.03 30.39 -27.04
N LEU A 20 -12.50 29.52 -27.89
CA LEU A 20 -12.96 29.36 -29.27
C LEU A 20 -14.39 28.78 -29.35
N PHE A 21 -14.68 27.75 -28.55
CA PHE A 21 -16.01 27.12 -28.52
C PHE A 21 -17.09 28.03 -27.91
N GLN A 22 -16.75 28.83 -26.90
CA GLN A 22 -17.65 29.84 -26.34
C GLN A 22 -17.97 30.94 -27.35
N ALA A 23 -17.01 31.39 -28.13
CA ALA A 23 -17.22 32.41 -29.15
C ALA A 23 -18.13 31.93 -30.31
N LEU A 24 -18.28 30.61 -30.46
CA LEU A 24 -19.08 29.97 -31.51
C LEU A 24 -20.49 29.53 -31.02
N ASP A 25 -20.86 29.83 -29.77
CA ASP A 25 -22.15 29.50 -29.14
C ASP A 25 -22.57 28.02 -29.25
N ILE A 26 -21.57 27.11 -29.20
CA ILE A 26 -21.75 25.68 -29.33
C ILE A 26 -22.09 25.07 -27.96
N GLN A 27 -23.13 24.24 -27.90
CA GLN A 27 -23.44 23.45 -26.69
C GLN A 27 -22.35 22.37 -26.45
N LEU A 28 -21.51 22.59 -25.44
CA LEU A 28 -20.43 21.66 -25.09
C LEU A 28 -20.98 20.35 -24.53
N PRO A 29 -20.49 19.20 -25.01
CA PRO A 29 -20.81 17.90 -24.44
C PRO A 29 -20.40 17.79 -22.97
N LEU A 30 -21.06 16.88 -22.23
CA LEU A 30 -20.77 16.66 -20.79
C LEU A 30 -19.30 16.28 -20.51
N SER A 31 -18.68 15.47 -21.38
CA SER A 31 -17.28 15.08 -21.28
C SER A 31 -16.34 16.29 -21.32
N THR A 32 -16.60 17.23 -22.25
CA THR A 32 -15.81 18.46 -22.36
C THR A 32 -16.02 19.38 -21.16
N LYS A 33 -17.26 19.51 -20.67
CA LYS A 33 -17.58 20.31 -19.46
C LYS A 33 -16.88 19.77 -18.21
N ILE A 34 -16.84 18.44 -18.02
CA ILE A 34 -16.14 17.79 -16.90
C ILE A 34 -14.64 18.05 -17.00
N LEU A 35 -14.07 17.88 -18.20
CA LEU A 35 -12.64 18.08 -18.42
C LEU A 35 -12.22 19.54 -18.15
N LEU A 36 -12.99 20.51 -18.63
CA LEU A 36 -12.78 21.94 -18.40
C LEU A 36 -12.95 22.31 -16.93
N GLY A 37 -14.03 21.84 -16.30
CA GLY A 37 -14.27 22.07 -14.87
C GLY A 37 -13.16 21.52 -13.99
N SER A 38 -12.59 20.37 -14.33
CA SER A 38 -11.44 19.81 -13.60
C SER A 38 -10.17 20.64 -13.81
N GLY A 39 -9.93 21.17 -15.00
CA GLY A 39 -8.81 22.08 -15.31
C GLY A 39 -8.90 23.40 -14.55
N ASP A 40 -10.05 24.05 -14.60
CA ASP A 40 -10.32 25.30 -13.88
C ASP A 40 -10.25 25.13 -12.35
N PHE A 41 -10.76 24.02 -11.84
CA PHE A 41 -10.68 23.68 -10.43
C PHE A 41 -9.23 23.52 -9.99
N LEU A 42 -8.41 22.80 -10.75
CA LEU A 42 -7.00 22.63 -10.49
C LEU A 42 -6.23 23.98 -10.55
N GLN A 43 -6.53 24.84 -11.52
CA GLN A 43 -5.87 26.15 -11.65
C GLN A 43 -6.23 27.10 -10.50
N LYS A 44 -7.50 27.15 -10.09
CA LYS A 44 -7.97 28.07 -9.04
C LYS A 44 -7.66 27.59 -7.63
N HIS A 45 -7.60 26.26 -7.42
CA HIS A 45 -7.52 25.68 -6.08
C HIS A 45 -6.22 24.86 -5.84
N TRP A 46 -5.24 24.92 -6.74
CA TRP A 46 -4.00 24.16 -6.60
C TRP A 46 -3.29 24.40 -5.27
N LEU A 47 -3.28 25.67 -4.81
CA LEU A 47 -2.67 26.06 -3.53
C LEU A 47 -3.43 25.45 -2.34
N GLN A 48 -4.76 25.47 -2.38
CA GLN A 48 -5.62 24.86 -1.36
C GLN A 48 -5.43 23.34 -1.33
N PHE A 49 -5.29 22.72 -2.51
CA PHE A 49 -5.04 21.28 -2.63
C PHE A 49 -3.67 20.92 -2.04
N PHE A 50 -2.65 21.73 -2.31
CA PHE A 50 -1.32 21.54 -1.74
C PHE A 50 -1.31 21.74 -0.22
N ILE A 51 -1.94 22.79 0.28
CA ILE A 51 -2.07 23.05 1.72
C ILE A 51 -2.84 21.90 2.40
N SER A 52 -3.96 21.47 1.83
CA SER A 52 -4.75 20.35 2.38
C SER A 52 -3.96 19.04 2.42
N ALA A 53 -3.16 18.74 1.39
CA ALA A 53 -2.28 17.57 1.35
C ALA A 53 -1.21 17.64 2.44
N VAL A 54 -0.59 18.81 2.64
CA VAL A 54 0.41 19.02 3.71
C VAL A 54 -0.24 18.88 5.09
N VAL A 55 -1.42 19.46 5.30
CA VAL A 55 -2.16 19.36 6.56
C VAL A 55 -2.55 17.90 6.85
N LEU A 56 -3.08 17.18 5.86
CA LEU A 56 -3.40 15.76 5.98
C LEU A 56 -2.17 14.91 6.31
N PHE A 57 -1.04 15.20 5.66
CA PHE A 57 0.23 14.53 5.95
C PHE A 57 0.72 14.79 7.38
N LEU A 58 0.61 16.02 7.86
CA LEU A 58 0.95 16.39 9.25
C LEU A 58 0.02 15.71 10.25
N ILE A 59 -1.28 15.73 10.01
CA ILE A 59 -2.28 15.02 10.82
C ILE A 59 -1.96 13.53 10.87
N TYR A 60 -1.70 12.88 9.72
CA TYR A 60 -1.29 11.49 9.65
C TYR A 60 -0.03 11.22 10.50
N LYS A 61 0.99 12.09 10.40
CA LYS A 61 2.24 11.96 11.16
C LYS A 61 2.03 12.10 12.68
N ILE A 62 1.14 13.01 13.11
CA ILE A 62 0.79 13.21 14.53
C ILE A 62 -0.03 12.00 15.04
N LEU A 63 -1.05 11.58 14.30
CA LEU A 63 -1.88 10.44 14.64
C LEU A 63 -1.06 9.14 14.77
N ASN A 64 -0.06 8.96 13.92
CA ASN A 64 0.81 7.78 13.94
C ASN A 64 1.78 7.75 15.16
N ARG A 65 1.89 8.84 15.93
CA ARG A 65 2.61 8.86 17.22
C ARG A 65 1.80 8.25 18.36
N ILE A 66 0.48 8.23 18.26
CA ILE A 66 -0.41 7.69 19.29
C ILE A 66 -0.47 6.17 19.13
N LYS A 67 0.03 5.41 20.11
CA LYS A 67 0.10 3.92 20.08
C LYS A 67 -1.24 3.26 19.77
N ILE A 68 -2.35 3.78 20.31
CA ILE A 68 -3.69 3.23 20.10
C ILE A 68 -4.10 3.37 18.63
N ILE A 69 -3.93 4.55 18.04
CA ILE A 69 -4.28 4.83 16.64
C ILE A 69 -3.42 3.98 15.71
N ARG A 70 -2.12 3.90 15.98
CA ARG A 70 -1.17 3.06 15.24
C ARG A 70 -1.56 1.58 15.27
N PHE A 71 -2.07 1.07 16.40
CA PHE A 71 -2.57 -0.29 16.49
C PHE A 71 -3.76 -0.54 15.53
N TYR A 72 -4.75 0.36 15.49
CA TYR A 72 -5.90 0.23 14.59
C TYR A 72 -5.50 0.36 13.12
N PHE A 73 -4.64 1.31 12.77
CA PHE A 73 -4.10 1.42 11.41
C PHE A 73 -3.33 0.17 10.99
N ASN A 74 -2.49 -0.38 11.87
CA ASN A 74 -1.75 -1.60 11.62
C ASN A 74 -2.68 -2.81 11.46
N LYS A 75 -3.76 -2.89 12.23
CA LYS A 75 -4.76 -3.95 12.10
C LYS A 75 -5.52 -3.86 10.77
N ILE A 76 -5.94 -2.67 10.37
CA ILE A 76 -6.59 -2.43 9.07
C ILE A 76 -5.63 -2.78 7.92
N SER A 77 -4.37 -2.37 8.01
CA SER A 77 -3.35 -2.68 7.02
C SER A 77 -3.13 -4.19 6.81
N LEU A 78 -3.32 -5.01 7.86
CA LEU A 78 -3.26 -6.47 7.75
C LEU A 78 -4.51 -7.09 7.10
N SER A 79 -5.62 -6.36 7.06
CA SER A 79 -6.89 -6.83 6.48
C SER A 79 -7.04 -6.49 4.99
N LEU A 80 -6.20 -5.62 4.44
CA LEU A 80 -6.24 -5.25 3.03
C LEU A 80 -5.86 -6.43 2.13
N PRO A 81 -6.58 -6.70 1.01
CA PRO A 81 -6.44 -7.94 0.25
C PRO A 81 -5.03 -8.19 -0.28
N ILE A 82 -4.35 -7.21 -0.85
CA ILE A 82 -3.00 -7.37 -1.43
C ILE A 82 -1.93 -6.99 -0.41
N PHE A 83 -2.05 -5.80 0.18
CA PHE A 83 -1.07 -5.25 1.11
C PHE A 83 -1.04 -6.00 2.45
N GLY A 84 -2.16 -6.60 2.88
CA GLY A 84 -2.23 -7.37 4.10
C GLY A 84 -1.35 -8.61 4.06
N LYS A 85 -1.33 -9.35 2.94
CA LYS A 85 -0.45 -10.52 2.76
C LYS A 85 1.03 -10.11 2.83
N ILE A 86 1.41 -9.04 2.14
CA ILE A 86 2.78 -8.52 2.14
C ILE A 86 3.19 -8.10 3.56
N ASN A 87 2.34 -7.35 4.26
CA ASN A 87 2.61 -6.91 5.62
C ASN A 87 2.72 -8.08 6.62
N LYS A 88 1.87 -9.10 6.51
CA LYS A 88 1.96 -10.33 7.33
C LYS A 88 3.30 -11.02 7.10
N ASN A 89 3.62 -11.33 5.85
CA ASN A 89 4.86 -12.03 5.49
C ASN A 89 6.09 -11.21 5.93
N ARG A 90 6.08 -9.89 5.76
CA ARG A 90 7.16 -9.01 6.22
C ARG A 90 7.37 -9.08 7.73
N ASN A 91 6.30 -9.05 8.54
CA ASN A 91 6.44 -9.15 9.99
C ASN A 91 6.99 -10.52 10.41
N LEU A 92 6.54 -11.59 9.78
CA LEU A 92 7.03 -12.94 10.02
C LEU A 92 8.50 -13.11 9.60
N ALA A 93 8.89 -12.54 8.45
CA ALA A 93 10.27 -12.52 7.97
C ALA A 93 11.19 -11.78 8.96
N VAL A 94 10.80 -10.55 9.36
CA VAL A 94 11.57 -9.74 10.33
C VAL A 94 11.70 -10.47 11.66
N PHE A 95 10.62 -11.03 12.18
CA PHE A 95 10.66 -11.80 13.42
C PHE A 95 11.60 -13.02 13.33
N ALA A 96 11.41 -13.85 12.30
CA ALA A 96 12.22 -15.06 12.13
C ALA A 96 13.70 -14.72 11.89
N ARG A 97 14.00 -13.71 11.06
CA ARG A 97 15.38 -13.26 10.78
C ARG A 97 16.07 -12.71 12.02
N THR A 98 15.38 -11.85 12.77
CA THR A 98 15.94 -11.26 13.99
C THR A 98 16.20 -12.35 15.02
N LEU A 99 15.21 -13.22 15.28
CA LEU A 99 15.36 -14.29 16.26
C LEU A 99 16.47 -15.28 15.86
N TYR A 100 16.54 -15.67 14.57
CA TYR A 100 17.65 -16.49 14.05
C TYR A 100 19.01 -15.86 14.35
N THR A 101 19.17 -14.56 14.01
CA THR A 101 20.46 -13.87 14.16
C THR A 101 20.89 -13.79 15.61
N LEU A 102 19.96 -13.54 16.53
CA LEU A 102 20.23 -13.43 17.95
C LEU A 102 20.56 -14.78 18.57
N LEU A 103 19.79 -15.83 18.25
CA LEU A 103 20.06 -17.19 18.70
C LEU A 103 21.40 -17.71 18.18
N LYS A 104 21.74 -17.42 16.92
CA LYS A 104 23.03 -17.75 16.31
C LYS A 104 24.21 -17.09 17.03
N SER A 105 24.01 -15.89 17.57
CA SER A 105 25.04 -15.21 18.38
C SER A 105 25.13 -15.73 19.82
N GLY A 106 24.37 -16.77 20.19
CA GLY A 106 24.34 -17.34 21.52
C GLY A 106 23.48 -16.56 22.52
N MET A 107 22.67 -15.62 22.07
CA MET A 107 21.81 -14.81 22.97
C MET A 107 20.70 -15.70 23.55
N PRO A 108 20.39 -15.57 24.87
CA PRO A 108 19.28 -16.28 25.49
C PRO A 108 17.93 -15.96 24.79
N LEU A 109 17.04 -16.98 24.76
CA LEU A 109 15.76 -16.89 24.05
C LEU A 109 14.88 -15.71 24.53
N LEU A 110 14.78 -15.47 25.84
CA LEU A 110 13.96 -14.42 26.40
C LEU A 110 14.45 -13.02 26.01
N GLU A 111 15.77 -12.80 26.08
CA GLU A 111 16.39 -11.54 25.64
C GLU A 111 16.21 -11.33 24.13
N SER A 112 16.36 -12.40 23.35
CA SER A 112 16.12 -12.37 21.91
C SER A 112 14.67 -11.99 21.58
N LEU A 113 13.70 -12.50 22.32
CA LEU A 113 12.28 -12.11 22.15
C LEU A 113 12.03 -10.63 22.51
N ASP A 114 12.69 -10.11 23.57
CA ASP A 114 12.59 -8.68 23.94
C ASP A 114 13.10 -7.77 22.81
N ILE A 115 14.23 -8.13 22.19
CA ILE A 115 14.74 -7.39 21.01
C ILE A 115 13.79 -7.51 19.83
N CYS A 116 13.26 -8.70 19.55
CA CYS A 116 12.27 -8.90 18.47
C CYS A 116 11.05 -8.01 18.66
N ILE A 117 10.52 -7.88 19.87
CA ILE A 117 9.41 -6.96 20.19
C ILE A 117 9.77 -5.52 19.83
N GLY A 118 11.00 -5.08 20.11
CA GLY A 118 11.48 -3.75 19.78
C GLY A 118 11.56 -3.46 18.28
N VAL A 119 12.02 -4.43 17.51
CA VAL A 119 12.33 -4.27 16.07
C VAL A 119 11.09 -4.41 15.17
N LEU A 120 10.07 -5.17 15.58
CA LEU A 120 8.89 -5.40 14.76
C LEU A 120 8.19 -4.08 14.36
N PRO A 121 7.81 -3.90 13.07
CA PRO A 121 7.18 -2.66 12.63
C PRO A 121 5.70 -2.56 13.01
N ASN A 122 5.00 -3.69 13.22
CA ASN A 122 3.55 -3.75 13.44
C ASN A 122 3.19 -3.98 14.89
N GLU A 123 2.37 -3.08 15.46
CA GLU A 123 1.96 -3.12 16.89
C GLU A 123 1.11 -4.35 17.25
N VAL A 124 0.42 -4.97 16.28
CA VAL A 124 -0.37 -6.20 16.52
C VAL A 124 0.59 -7.34 16.83
N TYR A 125 1.63 -7.51 16.01
CA TYR A 125 2.67 -8.54 16.22
C TYR A 125 3.49 -8.30 17.48
N LYS A 126 3.81 -7.03 17.79
CA LYS A 126 4.48 -6.69 19.07
C LYS A 126 3.67 -7.16 20.26
N ARG A 127 2.37 -6.88 20.26
CA ARG A 127 1.46 -7.28 21.34
C ARG A 127 1.41 -8.79 21.50
N ASP A 128 1.31 -9.52 20.38
CA ASP A 128 1.33 -10.98 20.41
C ASP A 128 2.66 -11.51 20.95
N LEU A 129 3.80 -10.94 20.53
CA LEU A 129 5.11 -11.36 21.03
C LEU A 129 5.30 -11.05 22.53
N VAL A 130 4.73 -9.98 23.05
CA VAL A 130 4.75 -9.72 24.51
C VAL A 130 4.05 -10.85 25.26
N ILE A 131 2.90 -11.33 24.76
CA ILE A 131 2.19 -12.47 25.34
C ILE A 131 3.02 -13.77 25.22
N ILE A 132 3.60 -14.01 24.03
CA ILE A 132 4.43 -15.19 23.77
C ILE A 132 5.68 -15.19 24.67
N ARG A 133 6.32 -14.04 24.83
CA ARG A 133 7.46 -13.87 25.73
C ARG A 133 7.08 -14.19 27.18
N SER A 134 5.93 -13.73 27.67
CA SER A 134 5.44 -14.05 29.01
C SER A 134 5.12 -15.54 29.20
N ILE A 135 4.71 -16.24 28.16
CA ILE A 135 4.52 -17.70 28.13
C ILE A 135 5.89 -18.41 28.25
N ALA A 136 6.88 -17.99 27.47
CA ALA A 136 8.22 -18.52 27.51
C ALA A 136 8.92 -18.30 28.88
N GLU A 137 8.69 -17.16 29.50
CA GLU A 137 9.20 -16.82 30.84
C GLU A 137 8.68 -17.79 31.94
N ARG A 138 7.47 -18.33 31.77
CA ARG A 138 6.91 -19.38 32.65
C ARG A 138 7.42 -20.77 32.33
N GLY A 139 8.38 -20.92 31.41
CA GLY A 139 8.89 -22.23 31.00
C GLY A 139 7.99 -23.00 30.03
N GLU A 140 6.90 -22.38 29.55
CA GLU A 140 6.07 -22.98 28.51
C GLU A 140 6.71 -22.80 27.12
N LYS A 141 6.29 -23.63 26.16
CA LYS A 141 6.85 -23.60 24.79
C LYS A 141 6.38 -22.36 24.03
N VAL A 142 7.30 -21.67 23.34
CA VAL A 142 7.01 -20.54 22.46
C VAL A 142 6.01 -20.91 21.36
N SER A 143 6.12 -22.14 20.82
CA SER A 143 5.19 -22.67 19.82
C SER A 143 3.74 -22.73 20.30
N GLN A 144 3.48 -22.95 21.58
CA GLN A 144 2.13 -22.89 22.15
C GLN A 144 1.59 -21.47 22.18
N GLY A 145 2.44 -20.50 22.54
CA GLY A 145 2.10 -19.09 22.49
C GLY A 145 1.78 -18.61 21.06
N LEU A 146 2.61 -19.00 20.10
CA LEU A 146 2.38 -18.72 18.68
C LEU A 146 1.06 -19.34 18.17
N LYS A 147 0.73 -20.56 18.58
CA LYS A 147 -0.51 -21.24 18.24
C LYS A 147 -1.74 -20.51 18.81
N LYS A 148 -1.66 -19.96 20.02
CA LYS A 148 -2.75 -19.13 20.61
C LYS A 148 -2.98 -17.85 19.80
N SER A 149 -1.93 -17.33 19.14
CA SER A 149 -1.99 -16.16 18.24
C SER A 149 -2.08 -16.55 16.76
N SER A 150 -2.76 -17.65 16.43
CA SER A 150 -2.85 -18.26 15.08
C SER A 150 -3.44 -17.35 14.00
N ASN A 151 -4.15 -16.29 14.36
CA ASN A 151 -4.64 -15.27 13.41
C ASN A 151 -3.48 -14.51 12.70
N ASN A 152 -2.36 -14.35 13.40
CA ASN A 152 -1.19 -13.61 12.91
C ASN A 152 -0.02 -14.55 12.55
N PHE A 153 0.07 -15.72 13.22
CA PHE A 153 1.11 -16.73 12.97
C PHE A 153 0.50 -17.94 12.27
N PRO A 154 0.77 -18.14 10.96
CA PRO A 154 0.27 -19.28 10.19
C PRO A 154 0.70 -20.63 10.77
N GLN A 155 -0.07 -21.67 10.44
CA GLN A 155 0.17 -23.02 10.95
C GLN A 155 1.60 -23.53 10.72
N ILE A 156 2.14 -23.29 9.53
CA ILE A 156 3.50 -23.67 9.19
C ILE A 156 4.54 -23.01 10.13
N PHE A 157 4.30 -21.74 10.54
CA PHE A 157 5.21 -21.02 11.41
C PHE A 157 5.33 -21.69 12.79
N TYR A 158 4.20 -21.82 13.50
CA TYR A 158 4.25 -22.39 14.85
C TYR A 158 4.58 -23.89 14.87
N GLN A 159 4.30 -24.64 13.80
CA GLN A 159 4.71 -26.05 13.70
C GLN A 159 6.22 -26.19 13.52
N MET A 160 6.86 -25.37 12.68
CA MET A 160 8.32 -25.38 12.54
C MET A 160 9.01 -24.96 13.84
N VAL A 161 8.46 -23.96 14.53
CA VAL A 161 8.97 -23.58 15.87
C VAL A 161 8.84 -24.74 16.85
N ALA A 162 7.70 -25.45 16.85
CA ALA A 162 7.49 -26.60 17.71
C ALA A 162 8.47 -27.76 17.43
N VAL A 163 8.85 -27.97 16.18
CA VAL A 163 9.90 -28.94 15.81
C VAL A 163 11.23 -28.47 16.34
N GLY A 164 11.64 -27.23 16.11
CA GLY A 164 12.89 -26.67 16.59
C GLY A 164 13.03 -26.71 18.11
N GLU A 165 11.96 -26.42 18.86
CA GLU A 165 11.93 -26.51 20.33
C GLU A 165 12.10 -27.93 20.83
N ARG A 166 11.52 -28.92 20.14
CA ARG A 166 11.64 -30.35 20.54
C ARG A 166 12.99 -30.93 20.25
N THR A 167 13.64 -30.50 19.18
CA THR A 167 14.94 -31.02 18.71
C THR A 167 16.12 -30.21 19.23
N GLY A 168 15.88 -29.08 19.91
CA GLY A 168 16.92 -28.12 20.29
C GLY A 168 17.48 -27.31 19.12
N ALA A 169 16.89 -27.41 17.94
CA ALA A 169 17.31 -26.74 16.70
C ALA A 169 16.44 -25.53 16.35
N LEU A 170 16.10 -24.70 17.36
CA LEU A 170 15.26 -23.54 17.17
C LEU A 170 15.90 -22.49 16.23
N GLU A 171 17.23 -22.32 16.34
CA GLU A 171 17.98 -21.44 15.43
C GLU A 171 17.79 -21.84 13.98
N GLU A 172 17.95 -23.12 13.66
CA GLU A 172 17.82 -23.64 12.31
C GLU A 172 16.37 -23.50 11.77
N SER A 173 15.39 -23.78 12.63
CA SER A 173 13.97 -23.57 12.30
C SER A 173 13.67 -22.11 11.97
N MET A 174 14.25 -21.16 12.74
CA MET A 174 14.10 -19.72 12.47
C MET A 174 14.80 -19.30 11.18
N ARG A 175 15.96 -19.89 10.86
CA ARG A 175 16.68 -19.64 9.60
C ARG A 175 15.82 -20.01 8.40
N HIS A 176 15.21 -21.19 8.42
CA HIS A 176 14.33 -21.66 7.35
C HIS A 176 13.07 -20.79 7.21
N LEU A 177 12.45 -20.44 8.35
CA LEU A 177 11.29 -19.54 8.36
C LEU A 177 11.63 -18.16 7.81
N ALA A 178 12.79 -17.61 8.18
CA ALA A 178 13.26 -16.33 7.67
C ALA A 178 13.38 -16.36 6.13
N GLN A 179 14.08 -17.34 5.58
CA GLN A 179 14.26 -17.51 4.14
C GLN A 179 12.94 -17.70 3.42
N PHE A 180 12.04 -18.52 3.96
CA PHE A 180 10.72 -18.76 3.39
C PHE A 180 9.90 -17.46 3.30
N TYR A 181 9.78 -16.73 4.41
CA TYR A 181 8.97 -15.50 4.43
C TYR A 181 9.61 -14.32 3.68
N GLU A 182 10.94 -14.23 3.61
CA GLU A 182 11.63 -13.27 2.76
C GLU A 182 11.31 -13.54 1.28
N THR A 183 11.38 -14.81 0.84
CA THR A 183 11.01 -15.21 -0.51
C THR A 183 9.52 -14.93 -0.81
N GLU A 184 8.63 -15.18 0.16
CA GLU A 184 7.20 -14.85 0.03
C GLU A 184 6.95 -13.35 -0.12
N VAL A 185 7.71 -12.49 0.59
CA VAL A 185 7.65 -11.03 0.42
C VAL A 185 8.09 -10.64 -0.97
N ASP A 186 9.25 -11.12 -1.44
CA ASP A 186 9.78 -10.82 -2.77
C ASP A 186 8.84 -11.27 -3.88
N SER A 187 8.28 -12.47 -3.75
CA SER A 187 7.29 -13.00 -4.70
C SER A 187 6.02 -12.15 -4.72
N SER A 188 5.54 -11.74 -3.55
CA SER A 188 4.36 -10.89 -3.44
C SER A 188 4.59 -9.50 -4.05
N LEU A 189 5.78 -8.92 -3.89
CA LEU A 189 6.17 -7.65 -4.51
C LEU A 189 6.29 -7.78 -6.03
N LYS A 190 6.90 -8.85 -6.55
CA LYS A 190 6.98 -9.12 -7.99
C LYS A 190 5.59 -9.28 -8.60
N ASN A 191 4.70 -10.04 -7.97
CA ASN A 191 3.33 -10.20 -8.43
C ASN A 191 2.56 -8.88 -8.44
N LEU A 192 2.79 -7.99 -7.47
CA LEU A 192 2.20 -6.66 -7.44
C LEU A 192 2.65 -5.82 -8.64
N LEU A 193 3.95 -5.86 -8.98
CA LEU A 193 4.48 -5.16 -10.15
C LEU A 193 3.90 -5.67 -11.47
N ILE A 194 3.74 -7.00 -11.61
CA ILE A 194 3.13 -7.62 -12.80
C ILE A 194 1.68 -7.17 -12.98
N ILE A 195 0.92 -7.04 -11.90
CA ILE A 195 -0.48 -6.56 -11.96
C ILE A 195 -0.55 -5.06 -12.21
N LEU A 196 0.43 -4.30 -11.71
CA LEU A 196 0.44 -2.84 -11.84
C LEU A 196 0.57 -2.39 -13.30
N GLU A 197 1.33 -3.10 -14.11
CA GLU A 197 1.56 -2.76 -15.52
C GLU A 197 0.26 -2.75 -16.34
N PRO A 198 -0.57 -3.80 -16.40
CA PRO A 198 -1.86 -3.75 -17.10
C PRO A 198 -2.82 -2.69 -16.52
N VAL A 199 -2.84 -2.52 -15.21
CA VAL A 199 -3.69 -1.51 -14.57
C VAL A 199 -3.29 -0.10 -15.00
N LEU A 200 -1.98 0.19 -15.04
CA LEU A 200 -1.48 1.47 -15.52
C LEU A 200 -1.79 1.70 -17.00
N LEU A 201 -1.64 0.66 -17.86
CA LEU A 201 -1.97 0.76 -19.28
C LEU A 201 -3.46 1.06 -19.50
N ILE A 202 -4.36 0.37 -18.80
CA ILE A 202 -5.80 0.61 -18.89
C ILE A 202 -6.13 2.01 -18.36
N PHE A 203 -5.53 2.42 -17.25
CA PHE A 203 -5.75 3.74 -16.65
C PHE A 203 -5.32 4.87 -17.57
N VAL A 204 -4.09 4.80 -18.10
CA VAL A 204 -3.56 5.80 -19.05
C VAL A 204 -4.36 5.79 -20.35
N GLY A 205 -4.66 4.60 -20.90
CA GLY A 205 -5.48 4.47 -22.10
C GLY A 205 -6.87 5.07 -21.94
N SER A 206 -7.51 4.87 -20.79
CA SER A 206 -8.81 5.45 -20.47
C SER A 206 -8.77 6.99 -20.41
N ILE A 207 -7.72 7.56 -19.80
CA ILE A 207 -7.52 9.01 -19.73
C ILE A 207 -7.33 9.58 -21.16
N VAL A 208 -6.47 8.95 -21.96
CA VAL A 208 -6.20 9.40 -23.33
C VAL A 208 -7.47 9.32 -24.18
N ALA A 209 -8.22 8.22 -24.10
CA ALA A 209 -9.49 8.05 -24.79
C ALA A 209 -10.51 9.12 -24.36
N PHE A 210 -10.64 9.39 -23.07
CA PHE A 210 -11.53 10.41 -22.52
C PHE A 210 -11.17 11.81 -23.04
N VAL A 211 -9.89 12.17 -23.03
CA VAL A 211 -9.41 13.47 -23.55
C VAL A 211 -9.66 13.58 -25.05
N ALA A 212 -9.34 12.53 -25.82
CA ALA A 212 -9.59 12.50 -27.27
C ALA A 212 -11.07 12.71 -27.60
N LEU A 213 -11.97 11.96 -26.95
CA LEU A 213 -13.41 12.11 -27.14
C LEU A 213 -13.90 13.51 -26.75
N SER A 214 -13.36 14.10 -25.68
CA SER A 214 -13.73 15.44 -25.22
C SER A 214 -13.33 16.55 -26.19
N ILE A 215 -12.33 16.31 -27.06
CA ILE A 215 -11.87 17.24 -28.09
C ILE A 215 -12.58 16.97 -29.43
N ILE A 216 -12.67 15.70 -29.82
CA ILE A 216 -13.21 15.32 -31.14
C ILE A 216 -14.72 15.56 -31.21
N THR A 217 -15.48 15.29 -30.16
CA THR A 217 -16.93 15.40 -30.15
C THR A 217 -17.44 16.81 -30.48
N PRO A 218 -16.93 17.92 -29.87
CA PRO A 218 -17.31 19.28 -30.25
C PRO A 218 -16.98 19.62 -31.70
N ILE A 219 -15.81 19.16 -32.20
CA ILE A 219 -15.40 19.42 -33.60
C ILE A 219 -16.38 18.75 -34.58
N TYR A 220 -16.79 17.52 -34.29
CA TYR A 220 -17.79 16.81 -35.11
C TYR A 220 -19.16 17.51 -35.10
N GLN A 221 -19.63 17.98 -33.95
CA GLN A 221 -20.88 18.73 -33.83
C GLN A 221 -20.84 20.04 -34.64
N PHE A 222 -19.70 20.73 -34.63
CA PHE A 222 -19.50 21.94 -35.43
C PHE A 222 -19.57 21.66 -36.94
N THR A 223 -18.87 20.63 -37.42
CA THR A 223 -18.85 20.29 -38.85
C THR A 223 -20.19 19.74 -39.35
N SER A 224 -20.94 19.02 -38.51
CA SER A 224 -22.26 18.53 -38.85
C SER A 224 -23.33 19.63 -38.83
N GLY A 225 -23.21 20.61 -37.95
CA GLY A 225 -24.11 21.79 -37.89
C GLY A 225 -23.98 22.77 -39.07
N LEU A 226 -22.80 22.79 -39.71
CA LEU A 226 -22.56 23.60 -40.92
C LEU A 226 -23.21 23.02 -42.22
N LYS A 227 -23.57 21.72 -42.22
CA LYS A 227 -24.24 21.08 -43.38
C LYS A 227 -25.73 21.37 -43.50
N PHE A 228 -26.35 22.02 -42.54
CA PHE A 228 -27.79 22.33 -42.51
C PHE A 228 -28.12 23.83 -42.54
N ARG A 229 -27.20 24.66 -43.01
CA ARG A 229 -27.46 26.06 -43.41
C ARG A 229 -27.00 26.23 -44.87
#